data_8fc420dcd759cea83eb961eee4733c0f
#
_entry.id   8fc420dcd759cea83eb961eee4733c0f
#
_cell.length_a   1.000
_cell.length_b   1.000
_cell.length_c   1.000
_cell.angle_alpha   90.00
_cell.angle_beta   90.00
_cell.angle_gamma   90.00
#
_symmetry.space_group_name_H-M   'P 1'
#
loop_
_entity.id
_entity.type
_entity.pdbx_description
1 polymer ?
#
loop_
_entity_poly.entity_id
_entity_poly.type
_entity_poly.pdbx_seq_one_letter_code
_entity_poly.pdbx_strand_id
1 'polypeptide(L)'
;HVKRSAFFSAVAATLVVAGCKGKKADASAAIQTAPIARQDIVVDVEATGVIQPINAVQVKSKASGQVMHLHVSTGSEVKPNDLLVEIDPRDAKSRYDQAVAALQAAQANVTVTKAQLARSQSLAKEGVITAPEVETAILASAKATSDLVAAQAALDQSKIALEDVTIRAPMAGTVIEKDVSEGQVISSATNTVGGGTTLLTMADLGQ
;
A
#
# COMPACT_ATOMS: atom_id res chain seq x y z
N HIS A 1 48.83 -37.83 52.97
CA HIS A 1 49.52 -37.95 54.26
C HIS A 1 48.50 -38.19 55.36
N VAL A 2 48.29 -39.42 55.77
CA VAL A 2 49.10 -40.09 56.83
C VAL A 2 48.63 -39.52 58.18
N LYS A 3 48.05 -40.26 59.00
CA LYS A 3 48.25 -41.44 59.77
C LYS A 3 47.36 -41.36 61.01
N ARG A 4 46.73 -42.47 61.30
CA ARG A 4 47.01 -43.34 62.47
C ARG A 4 46.58 -42.71 63.81
N SER A 5 45.96 -43.35 64.70
CA SER A 5 45.91 -44.75 65.21
C SER A 5 44.89 -44.69 66.36
N ALA A 6 44.01 -45.60 66.41
CA ALA A 6 44.12 -46.81 67.16
C ALA A 6 44.07 -46.62 68.69
N PHE A 7 43.30 -47.31 69.33
CA PHE A 7 43.49 -48.26 70.42
C PHE A 7 42.43 -48.15 71.54
N PHE A 8 41.84 -49.29 71.68
CA PHE A 8 41.56 -50.03 72.90
C PHE A 8 40.49 -49.50 73.87
N SER A 9 39.70 -50.17 74.38
CA SER A 9 39.48 -51.60 74.77
C SER A 9 38.38 -51.57 75.84
N ALA A 10 37.40 -52.34 75.59
CA ALA A 10 37.08 -53.50 76.38
C ALA A 10 36.24 -53.28 77.66
N VAL A 11 35.16 -54.01 77.69
CA VAL A 11 34.63 -54.85 78.82
C VAL A 11 33.84 -54.14 79.91
N ALA A 12 32.56 -54.40 79.93
CA ALA A 12 31.98 -55.38 80.84
C ALA A 12 30.46 -55.30 80.83
N ALA A 13 29.94 -56.43 80.64
CA ALA A 13 28.63 -56.92 80.85
C ALA A 13 27.99 -56.53 82.20
N THR A 14 26.75 -56.19 82.19
CA THR A 14 25.81 -56.81 83.15
C THR A 14 24.37 -56.58 82.75
N LEU A 15 23.68 -57.66 82.70
CA LEU A 15 22.21 -57.83 82.58
C LEU A 15 21.48 -57.01 83.61
N VAL A 16 20.37 -56.31 83.18
CA VAL A 16 19.18 -56.24 84.00
C VAL A 16 17.96 -56.18 83.03
N VAL A 17 17.24 -57.25 83.04
CA VAL A 17 15.96 -57.40 82.51
C VAL A 17 14.95 -56.62 83.40
N ALA A 18 14.29 -55.60 82.85
CA ALA A 18 13.08 -55.05 83.41
C ALA A 18 12.13 -54.72 82.30
N GLY A 19 11.15 -55.57 82.13
CA GLY A 19 10.04 -55.35 81.24
C GLY A 19 9.23 -54.13 81.60
N CYS A 20 9.03 -53.29 80.60
CA CYS A 20 7.93 -52.33 80.66
C CYS A 20 6.99 -52.52 79.48
N LYS A 21 5.79 -52.81 79.84
CA LYS A 21 4.59 -52.85 78.97
C LYS A 21 4.60 -51.64 78.02
N GLY A 22 4.74 -51.90 76.75
CA GLY A 22 4.43 -50.92 75.73
C GLY A 22 2.95 -50.61 75.71
N LYS A 23 2.63 -49.39 76.13
CA LYS A 23 1.33 -48.80 75.87
C LYS A 23 1.30 -48.49 74.39
N LYS A 24 0.50 -49.24 73.62
CA LYS A 24 0.15 -48.88 72.25
C LYS A 24 -0.50 -47.49 72.33
N ALA A 25 0.19 -46.49 71.93
CA ALA A 25 -0.42 -45.21 71.56
C ALA A 25 -1.18 -45.49 70.27
N ASP A 26 -2.46 -45.53 70.35
CA ASP A 26 -3.32 -45.41 69.18
C ASP A 26 -2.92 -44.05 68.55
N ALA A 27 -2.18 -44.17 67.42
CA ALA A 27 -2.02 -43.01 66.55
C ALA A 27 -3.38 -42.74 65.92
N SER A 28 -4.21 -42.04 66.65
CA SER A 28 -5.37 -41.39 66.10
C SER A 28 -4.82 -40.48 64.98
N ALA A 29 -5.09 -40.88 63.73
CA ALA A 29 -4.78 -40.02 62.58
C ALA A 29 -5.44 -38.68 62.82
N ALA A 30 -4.63 -37.68 63.13
CA ALA A 30 -5.09 -36.33 63.28
C ALA A 30 -5.68 -35.90 61.93
N ILE A 31 -6.99 -35.91 61.84
CA ILE A 31 -7.67 -35.33 60.67
C ILE A 31 -7.33 -33.85 60.65
N GLN A 32 -6.50 -33.47 59.69
CA GLN A 32 -6.22 -32.06 59.48
C GLN A 32 -7.49 -31.40 58.94
N THR A 33 -8.15 -30.66 59.75
CA THR A 33 -9.30 -29.86 59.36
C THR A 33 -8.80 -28.45 59.04
N ALA A 34 -9.02 -28.02 57.82
CA ALA A 34 -8.82 -26.61 57.46
C ALA A 34 -10.10 -25.81 57.69
N PRO A 35 -10.04 -24.65 58.31
CA PRO A 35 -11.21 -23.79 58.48
C PRO A 35 -11.73 -23.39 57.10
N ILE A 36 -13.04 -23.47 56.92
CA ILE A 36 -13.70 -22.93 55.74
C ILE A 36 -13.66 -21.41 55.83
N ALA A 37 -12.85 -20.77 54.98
CA ALA A 37 -12.80 -19.33 54.83
C ALA A 37 -13.46 -18.94 53.49
N ARG A 38 -14.28 -17.88 53.54
CA ARG A 38 -14.76 -17.25 52.30
C ARG A 38 -13.61 -16.43 51.75
N GLN A 39 -13.16 -16.76 50.52
CA GLN A 39 -12.20 -15.98 49.78
C GLN A 39 -12.84 -15.54 48.46
N ASP A 40 -12.58 -14.30 48.09
CA ASP A 40 -12.95 -13.82 46.76
C ASP A 40 -12.05 -14.50 45.74
N ILE A 41 -12.63 -15.18 44.75
CA ILE A 41 -11.90 -15.73 43.63
C ILE A 41 -11.89 -14.67 42.55
N VAL A 42 -10.75 -14.09 42.30
CA VAL A 42 -10.52 -13.21 41.16
C VAL A 42 -10.09 -14.10 39.99
N VAL A 43 -10.93 -14.16 38.99
CA VAL A 43 -10.61 -14.86 37.74
C VAL A 43 -10.15 -13.80 36.73
N ASP A 44 -8.85 -13.71 36.54
CA ASP A 44 -8.27 -12.87 35.48
C ASP A 44 -8.37 -13.65 34.17
N VAL A 45 -9.05 -13.06 33.19
CA VAL A 45 -9.15 -13.58 31.84
C VAL A 45 -8.32 -12.67 30.92
N GLU A 46 -7.17 -13.17 30.49
CA GLU A 46 -6.40 -12.50 29.45
C GLU A 46 -6.99 -12.84 28.08
N ALA A 47 -7.41 -11.82 27.36
CA ALA A 47 -7.84 -11.96 25.97
C ALA A 47 -6.88 -11.16 25.06
N THR A 48 -6.31 -11.81 24.07
CA THR A 48 -5.53 -11.16 23.03
C THR A 48 -6.41 -10.94 21.80
N GLY A 49 -6.31 -9.76 21.19
CA GLY A 49 -7.03 -9.43 19.99
C GLY A 49 -6.18 -8.54 19.09
N VAL A 50 -6.51 -8.52 17.81
CA VAL A 50 -5.91 -7.61 16.82
C VAL A 50 -6.94 -6.54 16.51
N ILE A 51 -6.56 -5.28 16.67
CA ILE A 51 -7.39 -4.14 16.27
C ILE A 51 -7.13 -3.91 14.78
N GLN A 52 -8.18 -3.94 13.98
CA GLN A 52 -8.12 -3.62 12.56
C GLN A 52 -9.02 -2.43 12.26
N PRO A 53 -8.60 -1.51 11.39
CA PRO A 53 -9.44 -0.40 11.00
C PRO A 53 -10.66 -0.90 10.21
N ILE A 54 -11.79 -0.24 10.38
CA ILE A 54 -13.04 -0.58 9.66
C ILE A 54 -12.90 -0.28 8.17
N ASN A 55 -12.24 0.83 7.84
CA ASN A 55 -12.01 1.26 6.46
C ASN A 55 -10.50 1.38 6.21
N ALA A 56 -9.95 0.50 5.39
CA ALA A 56 -8.58 0.58 4.89
C ALA A 56 -8.59 0.70 3.36
N VAL A 57 -7.85 1.66 2.83
CA VAL A 57 -7.72 1.91 1.39
C VAL A 57 -6.27 1.71 0.99
N GLN A 58 -6.04 0.80 0.04
CA GLN A 58 -4.75 0.61 -0.59
C GLN A 58 -4.58 1.61 -1.73
N VAL A 59 -3.59 2.47 -1.63
CA VAL A 59 -3.21 3.39 -2.70
C VAL A 59 -2.22 2.69 -3.60
N LYS A 60 -2.63 2.46 -4.85
CA LYS A 60 -1.81 1.82 -5.88
C LYS A 60 -1.37 2.83 -6.93
N SER A 61 -0.20 2.59 -7.52
CA SER A 61 0.29 3.43 -8.60
C SER A 61 -0.51 3.21 -9.89
N LYS A 62 -0.90 4.31 -10.53
CA LYS A 62 -1.44 4.32 -11.89
C LYS A 62 -0.34 4.52 -12.94
N ALA A 63 0.78 5.14 -12.57
CA ALA A 63 1.94 5.32 -13.42
C ALA A 63 3.04 4.30 -13.09
N SER A 64 3.88 3.98 -14.07
CA SER A 64 5.11 3.20 -13.90
C SER A 64 6.31 4.15 -13.90
N GLY A 65 7.31 3.88 -13.08
CA GLY A 65 8.53 4.67 -13.02
C GLY A 65 9.27 4.50 -11.70
N GLN A 66 10.30 5.30 -11.51
CA GLN A 66 11.06 5.35 -10.26
C GLN A 66 10.41 6.33 -9.29
N VAL A 67 10.26 5.95 -8.03
CA VAL A 67 9.81 6.84 -6.94
C VAL A 67 10.94 7.84 -6.66
N MET A 68 10.66 9.13 -6.89
CA MET A 68 11.61 10.20 -6.63
C MET A 68 11.55 10.66 -5.18
N HIS A 69 10.36 10.98 -4.71
CA HIS A 69 10.14 11.46 -3.35
C HIS A 69 8.90 10.81 -2.73
N LEU A 70 9.01 10.57 -1.44
CA LEU A 70 7.94 10.07 -0.60
C LEU A 70 7.69 11.08 0.53
N HIS A 71 6.56 11.78 0.47
CA HIS A 71 6.25 12.90 1.38
C HIS A 71 5.59 12.47 2.68
N VAL A 72 5.30 11.17 2.84
CA VAL A 72 4.60 10.63 4.01
C VAL A 72 5.35 9.46 4.63
N SER A 73 5.16 9.27 5.92
CA SER A 73 5.70 8.15 6.70
C SER A 73 4.56 7.38 7.37
N THR A 74 4.84 6.15 7.79
CA THR A 74 3.89 5.38 8.60
C THR A 74 3.54 6.17 9.87
N GLY A 75 2.25 6.30 10.15
CA GLY A 75 1.70 7.11 11.23
C GLY A 75 1.38 8.57 10.87
N SER A 76 1.69 9.02 9.65
CA SER A 76 1.36 10.39 9.21
C SER A 76 -0.14 10.53 8.95
N GLU A 77 -0.73 11.59 9.46
CA GLU A 77 -2.08 12.01 9.11
C GLU A 77 -2.06 12.80 7.81
N VAL A 78 -2.96 12.49 6.90
CA VAL A 78 -3.10 13.14 5.59
C VAL A 78 -4.52 13.59 5.34
N LYS A 79 -4.65 14.70 4.63
CA LYS A 79 -5.93 15.25 4.16
C LYS A 79 -6.20 14.79 2.73
N PRO A 80 -7.45 14.85 2.27
CA PRO A 80 -7.76 14.59 0.87
C PRO A 80 -6.94 15.50 -0.04
N ASN A 81 -6.39 14.94 -1.10
CA ASN A 81 -5.56 15.61 -2.09
C ASN A 81 -4.12 15.99 -1.64
N ASP A 82 -3.69 15.61 -0.43
CA ASP A 82 -2.30 15.78 -0.01
C ASP A 82 -1.36 14.94 -0.89
N LEU A 83 -0.17 15.46 -1.14
CA LEU A 83 0.85 14.79 -1.95
C LEU A 83 1.48 13.64 -1.14
N LEU A 84 1.39 12.42 -1.68
CA LEU A 84 1.91 11.21 -1.05
C LEU A 84 3.23 10.78 -1.65
N VAL A 85 3.23 10.56 -2.97
CA VAL A 85 4.37 10.00 -3.70
C VAL A 85 4.55 10.73 -5.02
N GLU A 86 5.79 10.96 -5.38
CA GLU A 86 6.21 11.57 -6.64
C GLU A 86 7.05 10.57 -7.44
N ILE A 87 6.59 10.25 -8.63
CA ILE A 87 7.26 9.36 -9.60
C ILE A 87 8.03 10.23 -10.59
N ASP A 88 9.09 9.70 -11.20
CA ASP A 88 9.87 10.39 -12.24
C ASP A 88 8.97 10.83 -13.41
N PRO A 89 8.80 12.14 -13.63
CA PRO A 89 7.88 12.66 -14.64
C PRO A 89 8.49 12.71 -16.03
N ARG A 90 9.78 12.40 -16.23
CA ARG A 90 10.51 12.67 -17.49
C ARG A 90 9.85 12.02 -18.70
N ASP A 91 9.48 10.76 -18.59
CA ASP A 91 8.84 10.01 -19.69
C ASP A 91 7.44 10.54 -19.98
N ALA A 92 6.64 10.76 -18.93
CA ALA A 92 5.29 11.30 -19.06
C ALA A 92 5.29 12.71 -19.65
N LYS A 93 6.21 13.55 -19.20
CA LYS A 93 6.40 14.90 -19.72
C LYS A 93 6.83 14.88 -21.19
N SER A 94 7.78 14.03 -21.57
CA SER A 94 8.20 13.89 -22.97
C SER A 94 7.04 13.51 -23.89
N ARG A 95 6.18 12.56 -23.47
CA ARG A 95 4.98 12.17 -24.22
C ARG A 95 3.96 13.31 -24.32
N TYR A 96 3.79 14.05 -23.23
CA TYR A 96 2.93 15.23 -23.22
C TYR A 96 3.43 16.29 -24.21
N ASP A 97 4.71 16.64 -24.18
CA ASP A 97 5.32 17.62 -25.08
C ASP A 97 5.20 17.19 -26.57
N GLN A 98 5.37 15.89 -26.86
CA GLN A 98 5.14 15.31 -28.20
C GLN A 98 3.68 15.46 -28.64
N ALA A 99 2.72 15.18 -27.75
CA ALA A 99 1.31 15.29 -28.05
C ALA A 99 0.89 16.76 -28.28
N VAL A 100 1.47 17.71 -27.55
CA VAL A 100 1.27 19.16 -27.79
C VAL A 100 1.74 19.54 -29.19
N ALA A 101 2.93 19.10 -29.59
CA ALA A 101 3.46 19.37 -30.92
C ALA A 101 2.59 18.74 -32.02
N ALA A 102 2.11 17.53 -31.83
CA ALA A 102 1.21 16.85 -32.77
C ALA A 102 -0.12 17.60 -32.92
N LEU A 103 -0.69 18.07 -31.81
CA LEU A 103 -1.91 18.90 -31.84
C LEU A 103 -1.70 20.20 -32.62
N GLN A 104 -0.60 20.90 -32.39
CA GLN A 104 -0.27 22.13 -33.15
C GLN A 104 -0.15 21.87 -34.64
N ALA A 105 0.50 20.77 -35.05
CA ALA A 105 0.62 20.37 -36.44
C ALA A 105 -0.76 20.05 -37.07
N ALA A 106 -1.62 19.33 -36.32
CA ALA A 106 -2.98 19.02 -36.79
C ALA A 106 -3.83 20.28 -36.93
N GLN A 107 -3.73 21.24 -36.01
CA GLN A 107 -4.42 22.55 -36.08
C GLN A 107 -3.98 23.34 -37.31
N ALA A 108 -2.68 23.40 -37.59
CA ALA A 108 -2.14 24.04 -38.79
C ALA A 108 -2.67 23.39 -40.07
N ASN A 109 -2.70 22.03 -40.11
CA ASN A 109 -3.23 21.30 -41.25
C ASN A 109 -4.71 21.56 -41.48
N VAL A 110 -5.53 21.62 -40.44
CA VAL A 110 -6.95 21.99 -40.55
C VAL A 110 -7.11 23.41 -41.12
N THR A 111 -6.28 24.36 -40.68
CA THR A 111 -6.32 25.72 -41.18
C THR A 111 -6.01 25.78 -42.68
N VAL A 112 -4.98 25.08 -43.13
CA VAL A 112 -4.56 25.02 -44.54
C VAL A 112 -5.62 24.34 -45.39
N THR A 113 -6.13 23.18 -44.96
CA THR A 113 -7.13 22.39 -45.74
C THR A 113 -8.48 23.10 -45.82
N LYS A 114 -8.92 23.78 -44.77
CA LYS A 114 -10.11 24.64 -44.82
C LYS A 114 -9.97 25.82 -45.78
N ALA A 115 -8.80 26.47 -45.79
CA ALA A 115 -8.53 27.55 -46.74
C ALA A 115 -8.48 27.02 -48.19
N GLN A 116 -7.92 25.81 -48.40
CA GLN A 116 -7.92 25.17 -49.71
C GLN A 116 -9.35 24.83 -50.15
N LEU A 117 -10.18 24.26 -49.28
CA LEU A 117 -11.57 23.96 -49.56
C LEU A 117 -12.37 25.22 -49.95
N ALA A 118 -12.18 26.31 -49.18
CA ALA A 118 -12.87 27.58 -49.52
C ALA A 118 -12.45 28.11 -50.89
N ARG A 119 -11.16 28.01 -51.26
CA ARG A 119 -10.69 28.40 -52.60
C ARG A 119 -11.29 27.50 -53.68
N SER A 120 -11.27 26.18 -53.49
CA SER A 120 -11.84 25.24 -54.44
C SER A 120 -13.34 25.50 -54.65
N GLN A 121 -14.08 25.76 -53.57
CA GLN A 121 -15.51 26.10 -53.68
C GLN A 121 -15.77 27.42 -54.47
N SER A 122 -14.90 28.42 -54.29
CA SER A 122 -15.02 29.67 -55.07
C SER A 122 -14.75 29.43 -56.55
N LEU A 123 -13.64 28.71 -56.88
CA LEU A 123 -13.28 28.40 -58.28
C LEU A 123 -14.34 27.51 -58.96
N ALA A 124 -15.02 26.64 -58.23
CA ALA A 124 -16.11 25.81 -58.75
C ALA A 124 -17.31 26.67 -59.10
N LYS A 125 -17.65 27.71 -58.30
CA LYS A 125 -18.75 28.66 -58.62
C LYS A 125 -18.43 29.47 -59.86
N GLU A 126 -17.17 29.71 -60.15
CA GLU A 126 -16.69 30.41 -61.35
C GLU A 126 -16.54 29.50 -62.56
N GLY A 127 -16.81 28.18 -62.39
CA GLY A 127 -16.72 27.18 -63.49
C GLY A 127 -15.31 26.80 -63.86
N VAL A 128 -14.30 27.15 -63.03
CA VAL A 128 -12.86 26.95 -63.32
C VAL A 128 -12.43 25.52 -63.01
N ILE A 129 -13.02 24.89 -61.97
CA ILE A 129 -12.65 23.50 -61.55
C ILE A 129 -13.87 22.56 -61.59
N THR A 130 -13.58 21.25 -61.62
CA THR A 130 -14.58 20.19 -61.75
C THR A 130 -15.15 19.79 -60.36
N ALA A 131 -16.34 19.16 -60.35
CA ALA A 131 -16.96 18.65 -59.12
C ALA A 131 -16.06 17.67 -58.36
N PRO A 132 -15.38 16.69 -59.00
CA PRO A 132 -14.44 15.79 -58.31
C PRO A 132 -13.27 16.48 -57.60
N GLU A 133 -12.82 17.61 -58.10
CA GLU A 133 -11.73 18.39 -57.43
C GLU A 133 -12.24 19.04 -56.16
N VAL A 134 -13.50 19.52 -56.14
CA VAL A 134 -14.13 20.04 -54.89
C VAL A 134 -14.34 18.91 -53.89
N GLU A 135 -14.78 17.73 -54.32
CA GLU A 135 -14.97 16.56 -53.44
C GLU A 135 -13.64 16.15 -52.82
N THR A 136 -12.54 16.18 -53.55
CA THR A 136 -11.21 15.92 -53.00
C THR A 136 -10.80 16.89 -51.91
N ALA A 137 -11.12 18.20 -52.10
CA ALA A 137 -10.84 19.22 -51.07
C ALA A 137 -11.73 19.04 -49.85
N ILE A 138 -12.97 18.61 -50.02
CA ILE A 138 -13.89 18.28 -48.89
C ILE A 138 -13.32 17.11 -48.10
N LEU A 139 -12.92 16.03 -48.76
CA LEU A 139 -12.34 14.86 -48.10
C LEU A 139 -11.05 15.22 -47.36
N ALA A 140 -10.17 16.02 -47.96
CA ALA A 140 -8.95 16.49 -47.30
C ALA A 140 -9.24 17.32 -46.02
N SER A 141 -10.23 18.21 -46.07
CA SER A 141 -10.64 19.01 -44.93
C SER A 141 -11.30 18.15 -43.83
N ALA A 142 -12.13 17.18 -44.22
CA ALA A 142 -12.75 16.24 -43.28
C ALA A 142 -11.71 15.37 -42.59
N LYS A 143 -10.74 14.85 -43.37
CA LYS A 143 -9.62 14.06 -42.82
C LYS A 143 -8.80 14.89 -41.84
N ALA A 144 -8.39 16.11 -42.18
CA ALA A 144 -7.62 16.98 -41.31
C ALA A 144 -8.38 17.29 -39.99
N THR A 145 -9.70 17.46 -40.08
CA THR A 145 -10.55 17.67 -38.89
C THR A 145 -10.57 16.42 -38.00
N SER A 146 -10.64 15.23 -38.60
CA SER A 146 -10.58 13.95 -37.89
C SER A 146 -9.22 13.77 -37.19
N ASP A 147 -8.13 14.09 -37.91
CA ASP A 147 -6.77 14.02 -37.39
C ASP A 147 -6.57 14.99 -36.21
N LEU A 148 -7.21 16.17 -36.25
CA LEU A 148 -7.22 17.14 -35.13
C LEU A 148 -7.90 16.55 -33.89
N VAL A 149 -9.07 15.92 -34.04
CA VAL A 149 -9.76 15.27 -32.92
C VAL A 149 -8.93 14.15 -32.32
N ALA A 150 -8.27 13.37 -33.16
CA ALA A 150 -7.36 12.30 -32.70
C ALA A 150 -6.16 12.87 -31.93
N ALA A 151 -5.56 13.96 -32.42
CA ALA A 151 -4.44 14.61 -31.73
C ALA A 151 -4.86 15.23 -30.41
N GLN A 152 -6.07 15.79 -30.32
CA GLN A 152 -6.63 16.30 -29.07
C GLN A 152 -6.81 15.17 -28.05
N ALA A 153 -7.39 14.05 -28.46
CA ALA A 153 -7.56 12.88 -27.58
C ALA A 153 -6.20 12.32 -27.09
N ALA A 154 -5.19 12.31 -27.96
CA ALA A 154 -3.83 11.90 -27.58
C ALA A 154 -3.19 12.86 -26.56
N LEU A 155 -3.44 14.18 -26.69
CA LEU A 155 -2.99 15.16 -25.71
C LEU A 155 -3.69 14.95 -24.35
N ASP A 156 -5.00 14.75 -24.34
CA ASP A 156 -5.74 14.52 -23.10
C ASP A 156 -5.27 13.25 -22.39
N GLN A 157 -5.00 12.17 -23.14
CA GLN A 157 -4.44 10.94 -22.59
C GLN A 157 -3.03 11.15 -22.00
N SER A 158 -2.16 11.91 -22.67
CA SER A 158 -0.82 12.18 -22.18
C SER A 158 -0.82 13.11 -20.96
N LYS A 159 -1.79 14.02 -20.88
CA LYS A 159 -2.02 14.88 -19.72
C LYS A 159 -2.41 14.06 -18.49
N ILE A 160 -3.36 13.13 -18.63
CA ILE A 160 -3.74 12.20 -17.55
C ILE A 160 -2.53 11.39 -17.09
N ALA A 161 -1.72 10.87 -18.03
CA ALA A 161 -0.52 10.12 -17.68
C ALA A 161 0.52 10.98 -16.92
N LEU A 162 0.61 12.28 -17.22
CA LEU A 162 1.46 13.22 -16.50
C LEU A 162 0.89 13.57 -15.12
N GLU A 163 -0.42 13.64 -14.95
CA GLU A 163 -1.06 13.83 -13.65
C GLU A 163 -0.90 12.61 -12.76
N ASP A 164 -0.96 11.40 -13.33
CA ASP A 164 -0.84 10.13 -12.61
C ASP A 164 0.56 9.87 -12.02
N VAL A 165 1.62 10.61 -12.41
CA VAL A 165 2.94 10.52 -11.78
C VAL A 165 2.98 11.18 -10.40
N THR A 166 1.99 12.02 -10.08
CA THR A 166 1.85 12.69 -8.79
C THR A 166 0.70 12.05 -8.03
N ILE A 167 1.02 11.20 -7.06
CA ILE A 167 0.03 10.42 -6.34
C ILE A 167 -0.42 11.19 -5.11
N ARG A 168 -1.74 11.40 -5.01
CA ARG A 168 -2.40 12.15 -3.93
C ARG A 168 -3.33 11.28 -3.11
N ALA A 169 -3.58 11.71 -1.88
CA ALA A 169 -4.47 11.04 -0.95
C ALA A 169 -5.93 11.07 -1.47
N PRO A 170 -6.60 9.91 -1.62
CA PRO A 170 -7.99 9.85 -2.06
C PRO A 170 -8.98 10.26 -0.95
N MET A 171 -8.57 10.18 0.30
CA MET A 171 -9.39 10.47 1.48
C MET A 171 -8.53 11.01 2.62
N ALA A 172 -9.16 11.56 3.66
CA ALA A 172 -8.48 11.83 4.93
C ALA A 172 -8.21 10.51 5.66
N GLY A 173 -7.12 10.45 6.41
CA GLY A 173 -6.80 9.29 7.22
C GLY A 173 -5.35 9.25 7.65
N THR A 174 -4.97 8.15 8.28
CA THR A 174 -3.59 7.89 8.72
C THR A 174 -2.96 6.82 7.85
N VAL A 175 -1.71 7.01 7.49
CA VAL A 175 -0.91 6.00 6.77
C VAL A 175 -0.53 4.89 7.74
N ILE A 176 -1.06 3.69 7.53
CA ILE A 176 -0.79 2.52 8.38
C ILE A 176 0.48 1.83 7.96
N GLU A 177 0.63 1.61 6.66
CA GLU A 177 1.73 0.85 6.09
C GLU A 177 2.24 1.52 4.82
N LYS A 178 3.54 1.43 4.61
CA LYS A 178 4.25 1.96 3.45
C LYS A 178 5.01 0.81 2.79
N ASP A 179 4.59 0.45 1.58
CA ASP A 179 5.12 -0.72 0.86
C ASP A 179 6.25 -0.37 -0.12
N VAL A 180 6.56 0.92 -0.28
CA VAL A 180 7.58 1.40 -1.23
C VAL A 180 8.58 2.32 -0.57
N SER A 181 9.77 2.41 -1.19
CA SER A 181 10.86 3.28 -0.78
C SER A 181 11.28 4.23 -1.90
N GLU A 182 11.90 5.35 -1.53
CA GLU A 182 12.52 6.25 -2.51
C GLU A 182 13.59 5.51 -3.32
N GLY A 183 13.63 5.79 -4.61
CA GLY A 183 14.52 5.11 -5.55
C GLY A 183 13.99 3.79 -6.11
N GLN A 184 12.91 3.24 -5.55
CA GLN A 184 12.31 1.99 -6.02
C GLN A 184 11.58 2.19 -7.36
N VAL A 185 11.69 1.20 -8.26
CA VAL A 185 10.92 1.18 -9.51
C VAL A 185 9.60 0.47 -9.27
N ILE A 186 8.51 1.11 -9.67
CA ILE A 186 7.14 0.63 -9.50
C ILE A 186 6.44 0.44 -10.83
N SER A 187 5.43 -0.43 -10.84
CA SER A 187 4.63 -0.76 -12.02
C SER A 187 3.19 -0.25 -11.86
N SER A 188 2.63 0.23 -12.97
CA SER A 188 1.25 0.69 -13.06
C SER A 188 0.24 -0.42 -12.80
N ALA A 189 -0.83 -0.10 -12.08
CA ALA A 189 -1.98 -0.99 -11.88
C ALA A 189 -2.77 -1.25 -13.18
N THR A 190 -2.69 -0.36 -14.15
CA THR A 190 -3.43 -0.46 -15.43
C THR A 190 -2.75 -1.37 -16.44
N ASN A 191 -1.44 -1.58 -16.33
CA ASN A 191 -0.63 -2.31 -17.31
C ASN A 191 -0.14 -3.68 -16.83
N THR A 192 -0.48 -4.09 -15.61
CA THR A 192 0.03 -5.32 -15.00
C THR A 192 -1.12 -6.26 -14.62
N VAL A 193 -1.06 -7.51 -15.05
CA VAL A 193 -2.06 -8.56 -14.72
C VAL A 193 -2.22 -8.78 -13.20
N GLY A 194 -1.24 -8.40 -12.40
CA GLY A 194 -1.25 -8.49 -10.93
C GLY A 194 -1.78 -7.26 -10.18
N GLY A 195 -2.32 -6.25 -10.89
CA GLY A 195 -2.94 -5.08 -10.25
C GLY A 195 -1.98 -3.98 -9.79
N GLY A 196 -0.72 -3.98 -10.27
CA GLY A 196 0.27 -2.93 -9.97
C GLY A 196 0.85 -2.97 -8.56
N THR A 197 1.80 -2.08 -8.31
CA THR A 197 2.48 -1.95 -7.01
C THR A 197 1.60 -1.17 -6.03
N THR A 198 1.31 -1.76 -4.87
CA THR A 198 0.75 -1.03 -3.73
C THR A 198 1.82 -0.08 -3.19
N LEU A 199 1.47 1.16 -2.95
CA LEU A 199 2.39 2.18 -2.47
C LEU A 199 2.31 2.34 -0.96
N LEU A 200 1.09 2.44 -0.47
CA LEU A 200 0.79 2.58 0.95
C LEU A 200 -0.66 2.17 1.24
N THR A 201 -0.90 1.84 2.49
CA THR A 201 -2.24 1.57 3.01
C THR A 201 -2.63 2.67 3.98
N MET A 202 -3.79 3.26 3.77
CA MET A 202 -4.37 4.31 4.62
C MET A 202 -5.62 3.80 5.30
N ALA A 203 -5.88 4.28 6.51
CA ALA A 203 -7.15 4.03 7.18
C ALA A 203 -7.65 5.27 7.90
N ASP A 204 -8.96 5.32 8.04
CA ASP A 204 -9.63 6.26 8.93
C ASP A 204 -9.63 5.68 10.36
N LEU A 205 -8.87 6.30 11.25
CA LEU A 205 -8.77 5.94 12.67
C LEU A 205 -9.63 6.87 13.54
N GLY A 206 -10.43 7.75 12.95
CA GLY A 206 -11.16 8.81 13.62
C GLY A 206 -12.50 8.40 14.24
N GLN A 207 -12.80 7.07 14.33
CA GLN A 207 -14.02 6.57 14.98
C GLN A 207 -13.73 5.50 16.00
#